data_37bd2bd2ad4d8efbfc75420f199fa1e3
#
_entry.id   37bd2bd2ad4d8efbfc75420f199fa1e3
#
_cell.length_a   1.000
_cell.length_b   1.000
_cell.length_c   1.000
_cell.angle_alpha   90.00
_cell.angle_beta   90.00
_cell.angle_gamma   90.00
#
_symmetry.space_group_name_H-M   'P 1'
#
loop_
_entity.id
_entity.type
_entity.pdbx_description
1 polymer ?
#
loop_
_entity_poly.entity_id
_entity_poly.type
_entity_poly.pdbx_seq_one_letter_code
_entity_poly.pdbx_strand_id
1 'polypeptide(L)'
;MGEDTLNDGWLNQQIVKLRFYKANVCDFYLMIDSDSYFIKNFYVSDFMYDETTPYIVCHEGKDAKLINNKCGNSDMFSKEQTVRSFFGRKGKNYRFLTTPIMFSNEVCKELDEKYNASELIKTVSCEAAWHGEYLLANKTVNFMPCEPFFKAMVYEKQYKFYKKLKITLNDIKKLYLGIVMQDHHIKSREKYE
;
A
#
# COMPACT_ATOMS: atom_id res chain seq x y z
N MET A 1 6.49 23.61 5.91
CA MET A 1 6.01 22.62 4.90
C MET A 1 5.56 23.34 3.60
N GLY A 2 6.33 24.24 3.03
CA GLY A 2 5.84 25.18 2.02
C GLY A 2 6.49 25.18 0.65
N GLU A 3 7.50 24.39 0.36
CA GLU A 3 8.29 24.65 -0.87
C GLU A 3 8.30 23.55 -1.94
N ASP A 4 7.72 22.38 -1.72
CA ASP A 4 7.76 21.26 -2.68
C ASP A 4 6.37 20.69 -3.01
N THR A 5 5.33 21.52 -3.10
CA THR A 5 4.02 21.05 -3.54
C THR A 5 3.96 20.98 -5.05
N LEU A 6 3.54 19.82 -5.57
CA LEU A 6 3.22 19.65 -6.98
C LEU A 6 1.80 20.18 -7.25
N ASN A 7 1.53 20.64 -8.47
CA ASN A 7 0.17 21.05 -8.88
C ASN A 7 -0.80 19.86 -9.07
N ASP A 8 -0.58 18.77 -8.35
CA ASP A 8 -1.35 17.53 -8.39
C ASP A 8 -1.59 17.04 -6.96
N GLY A 9 -2.85 17.09 -6.52
CA GLY A 9 -3.25 16.69 -5.17
C GLY A 9 -2.96 15.21 -4.85
N TRP A 10 -3.05 14.33 -5.85
CA TRP A 10 -2.77 12.91 -5.68
C TRP A 10 -1.26 12.65 -5.48
N LEU A 11 -0.40 13.34 -6.23
CA LEU A 11 1.06 13.24 -6.02
C LEU A 11 1.47 13.85 -4.68
N ASN A 12 0.88 14.98 -4.31
CA ASN A 12 1.14 15.61 -3.01
C ASN A 12 0.76 14.70 -1.84
N GLN A 13 -0.35 13.97 -1.93
CA GLN A 13 -0.73 13.00 -0.91
C GLN A 13 0.37 11.96 -0.67
N GLN A 14 0.98 11.43 -1.71
CA GLN A 14 2.06 10.45 -1.61
C GLN A 14 3.33 11.05 -0.98
N ILE A 15 3.66 12.29 -1.33
CA ILE A 15 4.79 13.02 -0.72
C ILE A 15 4.54 13.23 0.78
N VAL A 16 3.33 13.66 1.15
CA VAL A 16 2.94 13.84 2.56
C VAL A 16 3.05 12.54 3.33
N LYS A 17 2.60 11.42 2.76
CA LYS A 17 2.75 10.10 3.38
C LYS A 17 4.21 9.75 3.67
N LEU A 18 5.13 9.95 2.72
CA LEU A 18 6.55 9.71 2.91
C LEU A 18 7.21 10.72 3.88
N ARG A 19 6.72 11.95 3.98
CA ARG A 19 7.27 13.01 4.84
C ARG A 19 6.61 13.10 6.22
N PHE A 20 5.68 12.21 6.55
CA PHE A 20 5.02 12.23 7.86
C PHE A 20 6.00 12.03 9.02
N TYR A 21 7.14 11.38 8.80
CA TYR A 21 8.22 11.25 9.78
C TYR A 21 8.66 12.60 10.37
N LYS A 22 8.50 13.73 9.64
CA LYS A 22 8.85 15.08 10.12
C LYS A 22 7.99 15.55 11.30
N ALA A 23 6.84 14.91 11.54
CA ALA A 23 6.02 15.15 12.71
C ALA A 23 6.65 14.58 13.99
N ASN A 24 7.54 13.60 13.86
CA ASN A 24 8.31 12.98 14.95
C ASN A 24 7.45 12.51 16.14
N VAL A 25 6.33 11.85 15.83
CA VAL A 25 5.34 11.42 16.84
C VAL A 25 5.33 9.91 17.09
N CYS A 26 5.97 9.11 16.23
CA CYS A 26 6.00 7.64 16.33
C CYS A 26 7.14 7.06 15.48
N ASP A 27 7.55 5.82 15.75
CA ASP A 27 8.54 5.10 14.94
C ASP A 27 7.92 4.46 13.69
N PHE A 28 6.68 4.02 13.81
CA PHE A 28 5.88 3.42 12.74
C PHE A 28 4.49 4.06 12.69
N TYR A 29 3.94 4.17 11.48
CA TYR A 29 2.60 4.72 11.28
C TYR A 29 1.84 3.98 10.19
N LEU A 30 0.54 3.82 10.41
CA LEU A 30 -0.36 3.16 9.49
C LEU A 30 -1.10 4.20 8.64
N MET A 31 -0.88 4.19 7.34
CA MET A 31 -1.60 5.04 6.39
C MET A 31 -2.79 4.30 5.80
N ILE A 32 -3.96 4.94 5.88
CA ILE A 32 -5.22 4.42 5.37
C ILE A 32 -5.78 5.42 4.38
N ASP A 33 -6.11 4.97 3.17
CA ASP A 33 -6.76 5.80 2.17
C ASP A 33 -8.25 5.99 2.48
N SER A 34 -8.83 7.12 2.08
CA SER A 34 -10.20 7.51 2.41
C SER A 34 -11.29 6.60 1.81
N ASP A 35 -10.94 5.77 0.83
CA ASP A 35 -11.81 4.77 0.20
C ASP A 35 -11.72 3.38 0.88
N SER A 36 -11.15 3.35 2.09
CA SER A 36 -10.89 2.15 2.88
C SER A 36 -11.61 2.19 4.21
N TYR A 37 -12.07 1.03 4.68
CA TYR A 37 -12.67 0.93 6.01
C TYR A 37 -12.50 -0.46 6.63
N PHE A 38 -12.40 -0.48 7.97
CA PHE A 38 -12.37 -1.72 8.75
C PHE A 38 -13.74 -2.40 8.74
N ILE A 39 -13.74 -3.71 8.63
CA ILE A 39 -14.95 -4.54 8.63
C ILE A 39 -15.06 -5.42 9.88
N LYS A 40 -14.06 -5.39 10.75
CA LYS A 40 -14.04 -6.02 12.07
C LYS A 40 -13.18 -5.19 13.03
N ASN A 41 -13.25 -5.49 14.32
CA ASN A 41 -12.36 -4.90 15.31
C ASN A 41 -10.90 -5.21 14.96
N PHE A 42 -10.03 -4.28 15.29
CA PHE A 42 -8.59 -4.37 15.07
C PHE A 42 -7.83 -3.91 16.32
N TYR A 43 -6.60 -4.38 16.44
CA TYR A 43 -5.71 -4.11 17.56
C TYR A 43 -4.32 -3.77 17.04
N VAL A 44 -3.47 -3.18 17.87
CA VAL A 44 -2.07 -2.89 17.51
C VAL A 44 -1.35 -4.18 17.10
N SER A 45 -1.63 -5.30 17.76
CA SER A 45 -1.07 -6.61 17.42
C SER A 45 -1.44 -7.15 16.03
N ASP A 46 -2.44 -6.59 15.36
CA ASP A 46 -2.73 -6.93 13.96
C ASP A 46 -1.71 -6.31 13.00
N PHE A 47 -0.98 -5.27 13.44
CA PHE A 47 -0.03 -4.50 12.64
C PHE A 47 1.41 -4.58 13.13
N MET A 48 1.62 -5.04 14.37
CA MET A 48 2.92 -5.18 14.99
C MET A 48 3.13 -6.61 15.48
N TYR A 49 4.25 -7.22 15.12
CA TYR A 49 4.66 -8.53 15.63
C TYR A 49 5.09 -8.42 17.10
N ASP A 50 5.86 -7.38 17.40
CA ASP A 50 6.26 -6.95 18.75
C ASP A 50 6.35 -5.41 18.79
N GLU A 51 6.88 -4.84 19.87
CA GLU A 51 6.96 -3.39 20.08
C GLU A 51 7.82 -2.67 19.02
N THR A 52 8.72 -3.38 18.35
CA THR A 52 9.71 -2.81 17.43
C THR A 52 9.65 -3.37 16.00
N THR A 53 8.88 -4.43 15.80
CA THR A 53 8.82 -5.17 14.53
C THR A 53 7.45 -5.08 13.89
N PRO A 54 7.23 -4.21 12.90
CA PRO A 54 5.95 -4.09 12.21
C PRO A 54 5.70 -5.24 11.24
N TYR A 55 4.42 -5.52 10.96
CA TYR A 55 4.02 -6.25 9.77
C TYR A 55 4.00 -5.28 8.59
N ILE A 56 4.77 -5.59 7.54
CA ILE A 56 4.79 -4.78 6.32
C ILE A 56 4.28 -5.63 5.16
N VAL A 57 3.30 -5.09 4.44
CA VAL A 57 2.77 -5.73 3.23
C VAL A 57 3.92 -5.93 2.24
N CYS A 58 4.27 -7.19 2.03
CA CYS A 58 5.36 -7.60 1.14
C CYS A 58 5.08 -9.01 0.60
N HIS A 59 4.43 -9.09 -0.56
CA HIS A 59 3.91 -10.35 -1.11
C HIS A 59 4.16 -10.48 -2.61
N GLU A 60 4.01 -11.69 -3.17
CA GLU A 60 4.26 -11.95 -4.60
C GLU A 60 3.13 -11.49 -5.53
N GLY A 61 2.05 -10.96 -5.00
CA GLY A 61 0.93 -10.43 -5.78
C GLY A 61 0.20 -11.48 -6.64
N LYS A 62 0.10 -12.71 -6.17
CA LYS A 62 -0.53 -13.82 -6.92
C LYS A 62 -1.98 -13.53 -7.25
N ASP A 63 -2.74 -13.02 -6.28
CA ASP A 63 -4.14 -12.62 -6.47
C ASP A 63 -4.29 -11.50 -7.50
N ALA A 64 -3.41 -10.50 -7.44
CA ALA A 64 -3.44 -9.39 -8.38
C ALA A 64 -3.15 -9.86 -9.82
N LYS A 65 -2.24 -10.81 -10.01
CA LYS A 65 -1.98 -11.41 -11.33
C LYS A 65 -3.21 -12.15 -11.88
N LEU A 66 -3.90 -12.92 -11.04
CA LEU A 66 -5.14 -13.61 -11.42
C LEU A 66 -6.24 -12.63 -11.81
N ILE A 67 -6.40 -11.55 -11.06
CA ILE A 67 -7.42 -10.54 -11.29
C ILE A 67 -7.08 -9.69 -12.52
N ASN A 68 -5.82 -9.26 -12.67
CA ASN A 68 -5.38 -8.50 -13.84
C ASN A 68 -5.55 -9.27 -15.16
N ASN A 69 -5.30 -10.55 -15.17
CA ASN A 69 -5.53 -11.40 -16.34
C ASN A 69 -7.03 -11.47 -16.73
N LYS A 70 -7.94 -11.27 -15.79
CA LYS A 70 -9.40 -11.33 -16.02
C LYS A 70 -10.08 -9.97 -16.07
N CYS A 71 -9.54 -8.96 -15.42
CA CYS A 71 -10.21 -7.66 -15.20
C CYS A 71 -9.49 -6.45 -15.82
N GLY A 72 -8.30 -6.60 -16.37
CA GLY A 72 -7.53 -5.54 -17.01
C GLY A 72 -6.12 -5.37 -16.43
N ASN A 73 -5.25 -4.72 -17.20
CA ASN A 73 -3.86 -4.46 -16.81
C ASN A 73 -3.81 -3.34 -15.77
N SER A 74 -3.15 -3.57 -14.64
CA SER A 74 -2.69 -2.47 -13.81
C SER A 74 -1.23 -2.19 -14.14
N ASP A 75 -0.92 -0.93 -14.37
CA ASP A 75 0.45 -0.44 -14.60
C ASP A 75 1.34 -0.53 -13.33
N MET A 76 0.76 -0.95 -12.21
CA MET A 76 1.44 -1.02 -10.92
C MET A 76 2.64 -1.98 -10.90
N PHE A 77 2.62 -3.06 -11.68
CA PHE A 77 3.77 -3.97 -11.75
C PHE A 77 4.99 -3.33 -12.40
N SER A 78 4.79 -2.51 -13.44
CA SER A 78 5.88 -1.78 -14.10
C SER A 78 6.48 -0.73 -13.17
N LYS A 79 5.64 -0.05 -12.39
CA LYS A 79 6.06 0.92 -11.38
C LYS A 79 6.94 0.26 -10.30
N GLU A 80 6.47 -0.83 -9.72
CA GLU A 80 7.24 -1.58 -8.70
C GLU A 80 8.57 -2.09 -9.24
N GLN A 81 8.60 -2.57 -10.49
CA GLN A 81 9.84 -3.01 -11.14
C GLN A 81 10.82 -1.85 -11.38
N THR A 82 10.32 -0.68 -11.76
CA THR A 82 11.15 0.52 -11.95
C THR A 82 11.81 0.93 -10.64
N VAL A 83 11.05 1.00 -9.55
CA VAL A 83 11.58 1.33 -8.21
C VAL A 83 12.61 0.30 -7.74
N ARG A 84 12.32 -0.98 -7.93
CA ARG A 84 13.26 -2.06 -7.62
C ARG A 84 14.58 -1.92 -8.36
N SER A 85 14.51 -1.61 -9.66
CA SER A 85 15.70 -1.41 -10.50
C SER A 85 16.51 -0.19 -10.07
N PHE A 86 15.83 0.87 -9.62
CA PHE A 86 16.47 2.08 -9.08
C PHE A 86 17.40 1.75 -7.91
N PHE A 87 16.99 0.87 -7.00
CA PHE A 87 17.83 0.41 -5.88
C PHE A 87 18.76 -0.75 -6.24
N GLY A 88 18.79 -1.20 -7.50
CA GLY A 88 19.65 -2.31 -7.96
C GLY A 88 19.32 -3.66 -7.31
N ARG A 89 18.13 -3.80 -6.70
CA ARG A 89 17.75 -5.02 -6.01
C ARG A 89 17.46 -6.16 -7.01
N LYS A 90 18.13 -7.29 -6.82
CA LYS A 90 17.96 -8.53 -7.60
C LYS A 90 17.03 -9.50 -6.87
N GLY A 91 16.60 -10.57 -7.56
CA GLY A 91 15.77 -11.63 -6.98
C GLY A 91 14.27 -11.44 -7.23
N LYS A 92 13.41 -11.88 -6.32
CA LYS A 92 11.96 -11.86 -6.48
C LYS A 92 11.37 -10.44 -6.53
N ASN A 93 10.31 -10.28 -7.32
CA ASN A 93 9.47 -9.10 -7.31
C ASN A 93 8.45 -9.23 -6.17
N TYR A 94 8.34 -8.17 -5.37
CA TYR A 94 7.34 -8.06 -4.33
C TYR A 94 6.42 -6.88 -4.60
N ARG A 95 5.23 -6.96 -4.02
CA ARG A 95 4.26 -5.88 -3.95
C ARG A 95 4.13 -5.40 -2.53
N PHE A 96 3.95 -4.09 -2.37
CA PHE A 96 3.83 -3.41 -1.09
C PHE A 96 2.46 -2.75 -0.90
N LEU A 97 1.59 -2.96 -1.86
CA LEU A 97 0.19 -2.50 -1.86
C LEU A 97 -0.70 -3.68 -1.42
N THR A 98 -1.81 -3.47 -0.79
CA THR A 98 -2.67 -2.27 -0.77
C THR A 98 -2.72 -1.62 0.62
N THR A 99 -3.37 -0.42 0.69
CA THR A 99 -3.72 0.24 1.97
C THR A 99 -4.52 -0.73 2.88
N PRO A 100 -4.34 -0.68 4.22
CA PRO A 100 -3.42 0.19 4.95
C PRO A 100 -1.96 -0.21 4.74
N ILE A 101 -1.08 0.80 4.70
CA ILE A 101 0.34 0.63 4.50
C ILE A 101 1.07 1.04 5.78
N MET A 102 1.87 0.13 6.32
CA MET A 102 2.74 0.42 7.45
C MET A 102 4.04 1.04 6.95
N PHE A 103 4.34 2.24 7.40
CA PHE A 103 5.58 2.97 7.14
C PHE A 103 6.47 3.01 8.38
N SER A 104 7.78 2.94 8.16
CA SER A 104 8.79 3.24 9.17
C SER A 104 9.26 4.69 9.01
N ASN A 105 9.28 5.44 10.11
CA ASN A 105 9.82 6.80 10.14
C ASN A 105 11.28 6.84 9.68
N GLU A 106 12.10 5.89 10.14
CA GLU A 106 13.52 5.81 9.79
C GLU A 106 13.72 5.60 8.29
N VAL A 107 12.99 4.63 7.69
CA VAL A 107 13.05 4.38 6.24
C VAL A 107 12.59 5.61 5.45
N CYS A 108 11.50 6.25 5.86
CA CYS A 108 11.01 7.44 5.18
C CYS A 108 11.96 8.63 5.27
N LYS A 109 12.60 8.81 6.44
CA LYS A 109 13.63 9.83 6.67
C LYS A 109 14.83 9.61 5.75
N GLU A 110 15.41 8.42 5.76
CA GLU A 110 16.56 8.09 4.91
C GLU A 110 16.24 8.28 3.41
N LEU A 111 15.05 7.88 2.97
CA LEU A 111 14.57 8.09 1.60
C LEU A 111 14.52 9.58 1.22
N ASP A 112 13.87 10.41 2.06
CA ASP A 112 13.68 11.84 1.77
C ASP A 112 15.03 12.59 1.83
N GLU A 113 15.89 12.29 2.82
CA GLU A 113 17.20 12.91 2.97
C GLU A 113 18.17 12.56 1.81
N LYS A 114 18.13 11.31 1.35
CA LYS A 114 19.06 10.81 0.33
C LYS A 114 18.61 11.11 -1.10
N TYR A 115 17.32 11.06 -1.37
CA TYR A 115 16.78 11.10 -2.73
C TYR A 115 15.72 12.16 -2.97
N ASN A 116 15.24 12.85 -1.95
CA ASN A 116 14.11 13.78 -1.98
C ASN A 116 12.79 13.11 -2.38
N ALA A 117 11.85 12.97 -1.45
CA ALA A 117 10.57 12.31 -1.67
C ALA A 117 9.78 12.88 -2.86
N SER A 118 9.86 14.21 -3.10
CA SER A 118 9.19 14.83 -4.25
C SER A 118 9.74 14.34 -5.58
N GLU A 119 11.06 14.18 -5.71
CA GLU A 119 11.68 13.68 -6.94
C GLU A 119 11.39 12.19 -7.14
N LEU A 120 11.38 11.40 -6.07
CA LEU A 120 10.98 9.99 -6.15
C LEU A 120 9.55 9.84 -6.66
N ILE A 121 8.59 10.58 -6.11
CA ILE A 121 7.19 10.51 -6.49
C ILE A 121 6.94 11.04 -7.91
N LYS A 122 7.68 12.04 -8.37
CA LYS A 122 7.67 12.48 -9.78
C LYS A 122 8.15 11.38 -10.73
N THR A 123 9.16 10.62 -10.33
CA THR A 123 9.73 9.54 -11.15
C THR A 123 8.77 8.35 -11.22
N VAL A 124 8.30 7.87 -10.06
CA VAL A 124 7.30 6.79 -9.94
C VAL A 124 6.33 7.14 -8.83
N SER A 125 5.10 7.40 -9.18
CA SER A 125 4.02 7.74 -8.24
C SER A 125 3.50 6.48 -7.51
N CYS A 126 4.30 5.98 -6.56
CA CYS A 126 3.96 4.85 -5.70
C CYS A 126 4.82 4.85 -4.43
N GLU A 127 4.35 5.55 -3.39
CA GLU A 127 5.04 5.72 -2.12
C GLU A 127 5.34 4.39 -1.42
N ALA A 128 4.41 3.44 -1.51
CA ALA A 128 4.58 2.12 -0.92
C ALA A 128 5.72 1.32 -1.58
N ALA A 129 5.89 1.44 -2.91
CA ALA A 129 6.97 0.78 -3.62
C ALA A 129 8.32 1.40 -3.24
N TRP A 130 8.41 2.72 -3.13
CA TRP A 130 9.63 3.40 -2.70
C TRP A 130 10.06 2.96 -1.30
N HIS A 131 9.12 3.00 -0.33
CA HIS A 131 9.38 2.55 1.03
C HIS A 131 9.78 1.07 1.08
N GLY A 132 9.00 0.20 0.47
CA GLY A 132 9.21 -1.26 0.56
C GLY A 132 10.48 -1.74 -0.15
N GLU A 133 10.77 -1.23 -1.35
CA GLU A 133 11.99 -1.60 -2.08
C GLU A 133 13.25 -1.05 -1.41
N TYR A 134 13.19 0.17 -0.84
CA TYR A 134 14.28 0.71 -0.04
C TYR A 134 14.57 -0.15 1.19
N LEU A 135 13.53 -0.49 1.94
CA LEU A 135 13.61 -1.36 3.11
C LEU A 135 14.27 -2.72 2.78
N LEU A 136 13.85 -3.36 1.68
CA LEU A 136 14.44 -4.63 1.24
C LEU A 136 15.89 -4.50 0.78
N ALA A 137 16.26 -3.36 0.18
CA ALA A 137 17.60 -3.11 -0.32
C ALA A 137 18.60 -2.81 0.81
N ASN A 138 18.17 -2.04 1.81
CA ASN A 138 19.06 -1.48 2.85
C ASN A 138 18.92 -2.16 4.22
N LYS A 139 17.80 -2.88 4.47
CA LYS A 139 17.50 -3.56 5.76
C LYS A 139 17.55 -2.60 6.96
N THR A 140 17.05 -1.40 6.76
CA THR A 140 17.10 -0.29 7.75
C THR A 140 16.41 -0.69 9.07
N VAL A 141 15.28 -1.37 9.00
CA VAL A 141 14.56 -1.87 10.19
C VAL A 141 14.16 -3.34 10.02
N ASN A 142 13.97 -4.02 11.13
CA ASN A 142 13.39 -5.36 11.12
C ASN A 142 11.90 -5.27 10.83
N PHE A 143 11.36 -6.24 10.09
CA PHE A 143 9.93 -6.33 9.83
C PHE A 143 9.50 -7.77 9.55
N MET A 144 8.21 -8.06 9.73
CA MET A 144 7.58 -9.31 9.33
C MET A 144 6.80 -9.08 8.03
N PRO A 145 7.17 -9.79 6.93
CA PRO A 145 6.41 -9.68 5.69
C PRO A 145 5.03 -10.29 5.82
N CYS A 146 4.02 -9.63 5.30
CA CYS A 146 2.65 -10.13 5.34
C CYS A 146 1.90 -9.91 4.02
N GLU A 147 0.79 -10.63 3.85
CA GLU A 147 -0.21 -10.37 2.82
C GLU A 147 -1.00 -9.10 3.17
N PRO A 148 -1.72 -8.47 2.21
CA PRO A 148 -2.50 -7.27 2.48
C PRO A 148 -3.51 -7.43 3.62
N PHE A 149 -3.56 -6.45 4.50
CA PHE A 149 -4.53 -6.41 5.61
C PHE A 149 -5.98 -6.26 5.13
N PHE A 150 -6.17 -5.55 4.01
CA PHE A 150 -7.48 -5.27 3.44
C PHE A 150 -7.65 -5.94 2.09
N LYS A 151 -8.89 -6.35 1.82
CA LYS A 151 -9.26 -6.83 0.49
C LYS A 151 -9.51 -5.65 -0.44
N ALA A 152 -8.69 -5.49 -1.45
CA ALA A 152 -8.89 -4.44 -2.45
C ALA A 152 -9.90 -4.85 -3.51
N MET A 153 -10.83 -3.94 -3.80
CA MET A 153 -11.77 -3.97 -4.92
C MET A 153 -11.52 -2.73 -5.77
N VAL A 154 -10.53 -2.83 -6.65
CA VAL A 154 -10.04 -1.71 -7.46
C VAL A 154 -10.96 -1.45 -8.64
N TYR A 155 -11.58 -2.49 -9.22
CA TYR A 155 -12.39 -2.39 -10.42
C TYR A 155 -13.80 -2.93 -10.21
N GLU A 156 -14.81 -2.27 -10.81
CA GLU A 156 -16.21 -2.72 -10.79
C GLU A 156 -16.37 -4.18 -11.26
N LYS A 157 -15.56 -4.62 -12.25
CA LYS A 157 -15.56 -6.02 -12.72
C LYS A 157 -15.15 -7.00 -11.62
N GLN A 158 -14.23 -6.61 -10.75
CA GLN A 158 -13.77 -7.41 -9.62
C GLN A 158 -14.91 -7.54 -8.59
N TYR A 159 -15.56 -6.44 -8.25
CA TYR A 159 -16.72 -6.43 -7.38
C TYR A 159 -17.85 -7.33 -7.92
N LYS A 160 -18.24 -7.15 -9.19
CA LYS A 160 -19.24 -7.99 -9.86
C LYS A 160 -18.87 -9.47 -9.87
N PHE A 161 -17.58 -9.79 -10.01
CA PHE A 161 -17.10 -11.16 -9.95
C PHE A 161 -17.29 -11.78 -8.56
N TYR A 162 -16.95 -11.08 -7.49
CA TYR A 162 -17.19 -11.55 -6.12
C TYR A 162 -18.69 -11.73 -5.84
N LYS A 163 -19.53 -10.77 -6.25
CA LYS A 163 -20.98 -10.87 -6.14
C LYS A 163 -21.53 -12.11 -6.87
N LYS A 164 -21.02 -12.40 -8.09
CA LYS A 164 -21.37 -13.60 -8.83
C LYS A 164 -20.97 -14.90 -8.12
N LEU A 165 -19.85 -14.90 -7.42
CA LEU A 165 -19.40 -16.03 -6.60
C LEU A 165 -20.12 -16.12 -5.25
N LYS A 166 -21.06 -15.22 -4.96
CA LYS A 166 -21.79 -15.11 -3.68
C LYS A 166 -20.86 -14.96 -2.47
N ILE A 167 -19.67 -14.35 -2.67
CA ILE A 167 -18.76 -14.01 -1.59
C ILE A 167 -19.35 -12.84 -0.82
N THR A 168 -19.59 -13.04 0.46
CA THR A 168 -20.20 -12.07 1.36
C THR A 168 -19.13 -11.30 2.14
N LEU A 169 -19.53 -10.20 2.79
CA LEU A 169 -18.68 -9.49 3.73
C LEU A 169 -18.21 -10.39 4.89
N ASN A 170 -19.07 -11.33 5.33
CA ASN A 170 -18.70 -12.29 6.38
C ASN A 170 -17.59 -13.26 5.92
N ASP A 171 -17.53 -13.58 4.63
CA ASP A 171 -16.43 -14.39 4.10
C ASP A 171 -15.13 -13.59 4.04
N ILE A 172 -15.21 -12.33 3.64
CA ILE A 172 -14.05 -11.42 3.62
C ILE A 172 -13.50 -11.19 5.03
N LYS A 173 -14.36 -11.00 6.04
CA LYS A 173 -13.99 -10.83 7.46
C LYS A 173 -13.13 -11.97 8.02
N LYS A 174 -13.25 -13.17 7.47
CA LYS A 174 -12.44 -14.33 7.93
C LYS A 174 -10.96 -14.15 7.64
N LEU A 175 -10.62 -13.43 6.55
CA LEU A 175 -9.25 -13.31 6.05
C LEU A 175 -8.68 -11.90 6.16
N TYR A 176 -9.51 -10.86 6.16
CA TYR A 176 -9.09 -9.47 6.07
C TYR A 176 -9.65 -8.62 7.21
N LEU A 177 -8.89 -7.59 7.59
CA LEU A 177 -9.31 -6.59 8.59
C LEU A 177 -10.29 -5.57 8.01
N GLY A 178 -10.20 -5.33 6.71
CA GLY A 178 -10.99 -4.31 6.04
C GLY A 178 -11.11 -4.52 4.53
N ILE A 179 -11.72 -3.55 3.87
CA ILE A 179 -11.83 -3.50 2.42
C ILE A 179 -11.44 -2.11 1.91
N VAL A 180 -10.95 -2.09 0.67
CA VAL A 180 -10.71 -0.88 -0.13
C VAL A 180 -11.68 -0.92 -1.30
N MET A 181 -12.45 0.16 -1.49
CA MET A 181 -13.36 0.30 -2.61
C MET A 181 -13.04 1.59 -3.37
N GLN A 182 -12.29 1.49 -4.47
CA GLN A 182 -11.93 2.65 -5.27
C GLN A 182 -13.15 3.21 -6.01
N ASP A 183 -13.79 4.21 -5.41
CA ASP A 183 -15.05 4.83 -5.87
C ASP A 183 -15.03 5.32 -7.32
N HIS A 184 -13.88 5.81 -7.80
CA HIS A 184 -13.75 6.31 -9.17
C HIS A 184 -13.84 5.20 -10.25
N HIS A 185 -13.71 3.95 -9.86
CA HIS A 185 -13.85 2.78 -10.73
C HIS A 185 -15.13 1.97 -10.48
N ILE A 186 -15.88 2.27 -9.40
CA ILE A 186 -17.10 1.56 -9.03
C ILE A 186 -18.28 2.53 -9.13
N LYS A 187 -19.01 2.46 -10.25
CA LYS A 187 -20.12 3.36 -10.55
C LYS A 187 -21.40 3.08 -9.75
N SER A 188 -21.56 1.86 -9.25
CA SER A 188 -22.74 1.46 -8.48
C SER A 188 -22.37 1.30 -7.00
N ARG A 189 -22.75 2.28 -6.18
CA ARG A 189 -22.69 2.21 -4.70
C ARG A 189 -23.79 1.32 -4.13
N GLU A 190 -24.05 0.15 -4.69
CA GLU A 190 -24.81 -0.85 -3.97
C GLU A 190 -23.92 -1.36 -2.83
N LYS A 191 -24.18 -0.85 -1.63
CA LYS A 191 -23.54 -1.26 -0.39
C LYS A 191 -23.59 -2.79 -0.27
N TYR A 192 -22.51 -3.38 0.23
CA TYR A 192 -22.56 -4.69 0.84
C TYR A 192 -23.42 -4.56 2.12
N GLU A 193 -24.70 -4.80 2.01
CA GLU A 193 -25.59 -5.07 3.13
C GLU A 193 -25.60 -6.57 3.42
#